data_33d984cb4025516bac8194e54bd68716
#
_entry.id   33d984cb4025516bac8194e54bd68716
#
_cell.length_a   1.000
_cell.length_b   1.000
_cell.length_c   1.000
_cell.angle_alpha   90.00
_cell.angle_beta   90.00
_cell.angle_gamma   90.00
#
_symmetry.space_group_name_H-M   'P 1'
#
loop_
_entity.id
_entity.type
_entity.pdbx_description
1 polymer ?
#
loop_
_entity_poly.entity_id
_entity_poly.type
_entity_poly.pdbx_seq_one_letter_code
_entity_poly.pdbx_strand_id
1 'polypeptide(L)'
;MSKKLLLIASCALLLLASGCKKDPEKEPDTFAGSVARSVWTPADSEDLTSSMTAVVKVDLKAQFPDKAADFVLKDDDLLAAFIGETCLGVAQPQEGLFFLFVAAPATDTPSPVTLKYYSRHYSNLFVAADAFPFVNDSHLGTVASPFVPLFQESR
;
A
#
# COMPACT_ATOMS: atom_id res chain seq x y z
N MET A 1 72.56 -55.44 -14.89
CA MET A 1 72.42 -54.07 -14.24
C MET A 1 71.08 -53.51 -14.52
N SER A 2 70.22 -53.49 -13.51
CA SER A 2 68.82 -53.14 -13.59
C SER A 2 68.60 -51.64 -13.61
N LYS A 3 67.87 -51.15 -14.59
CA LYS A 3 67.29 -49.82 -14.52
C LYS A 3 65.79 -49.96 -14.34
N LYS A 4 65.35 -49.71 -13.14
CA LYS A 4 63.93 -49.69 -12.80
C LYS A 4 63.28 -48.41 -13.37
N LEU A 5 62.36 -48.58 -14.29
CA LEU A 5 61.57 -47.54 -14.86
C LEU A 5 60.39 -47.26 -13.90
N LEU A 6 60.37 -46.05 -13.31
CA LEU A 6 59.31 -45.62 -12.41
C LEU A 6 58.24 -44.99 -13.25
N LEU A 7 57.11 -45.66 -13.41
CA LEU A 7 55.88 -45.10 -14.02
C LEU A 7 55.15 -44.27 -12.99
N ILE A 8 55.17 -42.95 -13.15
CA ILE A 8 54.35 -42.04 -12.39
C ILE A 8 52.99 -41.93 -13.09
N ALA A 9 52.01 -42.60 -12.55
CA ALA A 9 50.61 -42.41 -12.96
C ALA A 9 50.09 -41.09 -12.43
N SER A 10 49.98 -40.12 -13.33
CA SER A 10 49.32 -38.84 -13.04
C SER A 10 47.82 -39.05 -13.07
N CYS A 11 47.21 -39.13 -11.89
CA CYS A 11 45.78 -39.12 -11.72
C CYS A 11 45.29 -37.68 -11.89
N ALA A 12 44.84 -37.31 -13.09
CA ALA A 12 44.14 -36.06 -13.33
C ALA A 12 42.75 -36.15 -12.71
N LEU A 13 42.62 -35.56 -11.52
CA LEU A 13 41.34 -35.40 -10.83
C LEU A 13 40.53 -34.28 -11.50
N LEU A 14 39.67 -34.67 -12.43
CA LEU A 14 38.66 -33.76 -13.01
C LEU A 14 37.64 -33.41 -11.92
N LEU A 15 37.85 -32.30 -11.25
CA LEU A 15 36.83 -31.64 -10.44
C LEU A 15 35.76 -31.07 -11.37
N LEU A 16 34.69 -31.84 -11.57
CA LEU A 16 33.43 -31.36 -12.10
C LEU A 16 32.87 -30.38 -11.06
N ALA A 17 33.20 -29.11 -11.20
CA ALA A 17 32.48 -28.05 -10.53
C ALA A 17 31.06 -28.02 -11.11
N SER A 18 30.15 -28.77 -10.51
CA SER A 18 28.72 -28.58 -10.67
C SER A 18 28.39 -27.18 -10.10
N GLY A 19 28.52 -26.20 -10.96
CA GLY A 19 27.97 -24.88 -10.67
C GLY A 19 26.45 -25.02 -10.54
N CYS A 20 25.98 -25.21 -9.32
CA CYS A 20 24.60 -24.86 -9.00
C CYS A 20 24.43 -23.41 -9.38
N LYS A 21 23.86 -23.15 -10.56
CA LYS A 21 23.19 -21.86 -10.81
C LYS A 21 22.10 -21.79 -9.76
N LYS A 22 22.36 -21.09 -8.66
CA LYS A 22 21.33 -20.57 -7.79
C LYS A 22 20.50 -19.69 -8.69
N ASP A 23 19.31 -20.16 -9.08
CA ASP A 23 18.33 -19.27 -9.66
C ASP A 23 18.24 -18.06 -8.71
N PRO A 24 18.21 -16.82 -9.22
CA PRO A 24 18.03 -15.67 -8.35
C PRO A 24 16.75 -15.95 -7.57
N GLU A 25 16.91 -16.15 -6.27
CA GLU A 25 15.81 -16.34 -5.34
C GLU A 25 14.93 -15.12 -5.54
N LYS A 26 13.78 -15.31 -6.18
CA LYS A 26 12.81 -14.22 -6.40
C LYS A 26 12.48 -13.73 -5.00
N GLU A 27 12.96 -12.51 -4.68
CA GLU A 27 12.59 -11.88 -3.42
C GLU A 27 11.07 -11.93 -3.31
N PRO A 28 10.51 -12.30 -2.15
CA PRO A 28 9.07 -12.35 -2.01
C PRO A 28 8.51 -10.98 -2.40
N ASP A 29 7.49 -10.98 -3.25
CA ASP A 29 6.77 -9.78 -3.68
C ASP A 29 6.04 -9.18 -2.47
N THR A 30 6.78 -8.49 -1.61
CA THR A 30 6.28 -7.82 -0.42
C THR A 30 6.33 -6.31 -0.61
N PHE A 31 5.52 -5.59 0.14
CA PHE A 31 5.58 -4.14 0.17
C PHE A 31 6.90 -3.67 0.79
N ALA A 32 7.47 -2.60 0.24
CA ALA A 32 8.77 -2.08 0.65
C ALA A 32 8.69 -1.43 2.03
N GLY A 33 9.46 -1.98 2.96
CA GLY A 33 9.67 -1.38 4.28
C GLY A 33 8.50 -1.55 5.26
N SER A 34 8.65 -0.92 6.40
CA SER A 34 7.62 -0.78 7.43
C SER A 34 7.55 0.69 7.83
N VAL A 35 6.36 1.25 7.76
CA VAL A 35 6.09 2.64 8.14
C VAL A 35 5.43 2.66 9.52
N ALA A 36 5.90 3.54 10.40
CA ALA A 36 5.23 3.77 11.68
C ALA A 36 3.77 4.18 11.42
N ARG A 37 2.86 3.73 12.29
CA ARG A 37 1.45 4.09 12.19
C ARG A 37 1.30 5.60 12.11
N SER A 38 0.68 6.07 11.05
CA SER A 38 0.36 7.48 10.89
C SER A 38 -0.69 7.89 11.93
N VAL A 39 -0.45 9.03 12.56
CA VAL A 39 -1.45 9.68 13.42
C VAL A 39 -1.95 10.88 12.64
N TRP A 40 -3.10 10.72 12.00
CA TRP A 40 -3.75 11.82 11.28
C TRP A 40 -4.81 12.43 12.17
N THR A 41 -4.75 13.75 12.30
CA THR A 41 -5.75 14.52 13.02
C THR A 41 -6.41 15.45 12.01
N PRO A 42 -7.73 15.36 11.83
CA PRO A 42 -8.44 16.29 10.97
C PRO A 42 -8.21 17.74 11.44
N ALA A 43 -8.09 18.64 10.50
CA ALA A 43 -8.02 20.07 10.80
C ALA A 43 -9.27 20.48 11.58
N ASP A 44 -9.07 21.29 12.60
CA ASP A 44 -10.12 21.89 13.40
C ASP A 44 -10.06 23.41 13.17
N SER A 45 -10.98 23.93 12.36
CA SER A 45 -11.02 25.34 11.99
C SER A 45 -12.47 25.78 11.79
N GLU A 46 -12.80 26.96 12.23
CA GLU A 46 -14.10 27.58 11.98
C GLU A 46 -14.37 27.82 10.48
N ASP A 47 -13.33 27.77 9.65
CA ASP A 47 -13.43 27.92 8.20
C ASP A 47 -13.94 26.68 7.48
N LEU A 48 -14.04 25.52 8.15
CA LEU A 48 -14.53 24.27 7.57
C LEU A 48 -16.07 24.27 7.51
N THR A 49 -16.60 25.09 6.62
CA THR A 49 -18.04 25.33 6.50
C THR A 49 -18.76 24.46 5.49
N SER A 50 -18.02 23.68 4.74
CA SER A 50 -18.54 22.76 3.72
C SER A 50 -18.15 21.32 4.05
N SER A 51 -18.96 20.36 3.65
CA SER A 51 -18.68 18.96 3.91
C SER A 51 -19.15 18.05 2.78
N MET A 52 -18.51 16.88 2.67
CA MET A 52 -18.97 15.75 1.87
C MET A 52 -18.78 14.46 2.64
N THR A 53 -19.44 13.41 2.20
CA THR A 53 -19.27 12.07 2.75
C THR A 53 -18.78 11.10 1.68
N ALA A 54 -18.02 10.10 2.10
CA ALA A 54 -17.62 9.02 1.21
C ALA A 54 -17.77 7.65 1.89
N VAL A 55 -18.31 6.68 1.17
CA VAL A 55 -18.28 5.28 1.56
C VAL A 55 -17.25 4.59 0.69
N VAL A 56 -16.16 4.16 1.31
CA VAL A 56 -14.97 3.66 0.62
C VAL A 56 -14.69 2.21 1.00
N LYS A 57 -14.38 1.38 0.00
CA LYS A 57 -13.85 0.04 0.18
C LYS A 57 -12.39 0.01 -0.22
N VAL A 58 -11.53 -0.48 0.65
CA VAL A 58 -10.14 -0.77 0.34
C VAL A 58 -10.02 -2.22 -0.12
N ASP A 59 -9.48 -2.43 -1.31
CA ASP A 59 -9.30 -3.76 -1.90
C ASP A 59 -7.85 -3.93 -2.42
N LEU A 60 -6.91 -4.03 -1.50
CA LEU A 60 -5.49 -4.24 -1.87
C LEU A 60 -5.27 -5.59 -2.54
N LYS A 61 -6.07 -6.60 -2.17
CA LYS A 61 -5.94 -7.94 -2.75
C LYS A 61 -6.21 -7.96 -4.25
N ALA A 62 -7.23 -7.23 -4.69
CA ALA A 62 -7.52 -7.12 -6.11
C ALA A 62 -6.48 -6.30 -6.88
N GLN A 63 -5.87 -5.29 -6.22
CA GLN A 63 -4.91 -4.39 -6.85
C GLN A 63 -3.48 -4.93 -6.88
N PHE A 64 -3.11 -5.70 -5.85
CA PHE A 64 -1.77 -6.27 -5.69
C PHE A 64 -1.87 -7.78 -5.42
N PRO A 65 -2.34 -8.60 -6.39
CA PRO A 65 -2.63 -10.01 -6.16
C PRO A 65 -1.42 -10.81 -5.66
N ASP A 66 -0.22 -10.44 -6.08
CA ASP A 66 1.02 -11.11 -5.68
C ASP A 66 1.53 -10.65 -4.31
N LYS A 67 1.39 -9.35 -3.99
CA LYS A 67 1.88 -8.76 -2.74
C LYS A 67 0.86 -8.78 -1.61
N ALA A 68 -0.43 -8.74 -1.93
CA ALA A 68 -1.52 -8.60 -0.98
C ALA A 68 -2.48 -9.80 -1.00
N ALA A 69 -2.01 -10.98 -1.41
CA ALA A 69 -2.84 -12.20 -1.43
C ALA A 69 -3.42 -12.55 -0.05
N ASP A 70 -2.70 -12.25 1.01
CA ASP A 70 -3.05 -12.49 2.41
C ASP A 70 -3.65 -11.26 3.11
N PHE A 71 -4.01 -10.21 2.35
CA PHE A 71 -4.55 -8.98 2.92
C PHE A 71 -5.76 -9.23 3.82
N VAL A 72 -5.67 -8.67 5.03
CA VAL A 72 -6.75 -8.65 6.02
C VAL A 72 -6.93 -7.23 6.53
N LEU A 73 -8.12 -6.69 6.35
CA LEU A 73 -8.49 -5.41 6.93
C LEU A 73 -8.50 -5.53 8.46
N LYS A 74 -7.88 -4.60 9.16
CA LYS A 74 -7.79 -4.55 10.62
C LYS A 74 -8.62 -3.39 11.17
N ASP A 75 -9.19 -3.55 12.36
CA ASP A 75 -10.02 -2.52 12.99
C ASP A 75 -9.28 -1.21 13.27
N ASP A 76 -7.94 -1.26 13.36
CA ASP A 76 -7.07 -0.11 13.56
C ASP A 76 -6.39 0.39 12.26
N ASP A 77 -6.82 -0.10 11.09
CA ASP A 77 -6.51 0.52 9.81
C ASP A 77 -7.09 1.94 9.75
N LEU A 78 -6.44 2.81 9.02
CA LEU A 78 -6.87 4.21 8.89
C LEU A 78 -7.00 4.61 7.43
N LEU A 79 -8.10 5.27 7.10
CA LEU A 79 -8.28 5.96 5.85
C LEU A 79 -8.45 7.45 6.13
N ALA A 80 -7.70 8.30 5.44
CA ALA A 80 -7.78 9.75 5.61
C ALA A 80 -7.89 10.48 4.28
N ALA A 81 -8.61 11.60 4.29
CA ALA A 81 -8.78 12.51 3.16
C ALA A 81 -7.93 13.76 3.35
N PHE A 82 -7.29 14.19 2.28
CA PHE A 82 -6.41 15.36 2.24
C PHE A 82 -6.73 16.28 1.08
N ILE A 83 -6.64 17.59 1.32
CA ILE A 83 -6.43 18.58 0.28
C ILE A 83 -5.03 19.16 0.49
N GLY A 84 -4.12 18.94 -0.46
CA GLY A 84 -2.70 19.18 -0.25
C GLY A 84 -2.16 18.39 0.93
N GLU A 85 -1.59 19.07 1.92
CA GLU A 85 -1.06 18.45 3.14
C GLU A 85 -2.05 18.49 4.32
N THR A 86 -3.22 19.13 4.14
CA THR A 86 -4.20 19.28 5.21
C THR A 86 -5.10 18.04 5.28
N CYS A 87 -5.11 17.37 6.42
CA CYS A 87 -6.03 16.28 6.71
C CYS A 87 -7.42 16.85 7.01
N LEU A 88 -8.42 16.38 6.29
CA LEU A 88 -9.80 16.89 6.38
C LEU A 88 -10.80 15.88 6.92
N GLY A 89 -10.38 14.65 7.08
CA GLY A 89 -11.21 13.58 7.62
C GLY A 89 -10.41 12.29 7.80
N VAL A 90 -10.76 11.53 8.84
CA VAL A 90 -10.15 10.23 9.14
C VAL A 90 -11.25 9.25 9.50
N ALA A 91 -11.15 8.03 9.01
CA ALA A 91 -12.07 6.94 9.34
C ALA A 91 -11.31 5.66 9.68
N GLN A 92 -11.93 4.85 10.53
CA GLN A 92 -11.58 3.45 10.76
C GLN A 92 -12.62 2.56 10.06
N PRO A 93 -12.29 1.30 9.76
CA PRO A 93 -13.22 0.42 9.08
C PRO A 93 -14.38 0.03 9.99
N GLN A 94 -15.57 -0.03 9.41
CA GLN A 94 -16.80 -0.53 10.02
C GLN A 94 -17.44 -1.49 9.03
N GLU A 95 -17.64 -2.75 9.41
CA GLU A 95 -18.24 -3.78 8.54
C GLU A 95 -17.54 -3.91 7.17
N GLY A 96 -16.21 -3.71 7.13
CA GLY A 96 -15.42 -3.82 5.90
C GLY A 96 -15.39 -2.57 5.02
N LEU A 97 -16.03 -1.48 5.43
CA LEU A 97 -16.09 -0.21 4.74
C LEU A 97 -15.55 0.93 5.61
N PHE A 98 -15.12 2.01 4.96
CA PHE A 98 -14.77 3.26 5.62
C PHE A 98 -15.87 4.29 5.35
N PHE A 99 -16.42 4.85 6.42
CA PHE A 99 -17.38 5.97 6.35
C PHE A 99 -16.64 7.26 6.66
N LEU A 100 -16.28 7.98 5.62
CA LEU A 100 -15.43 9.14 5.72
C LEU A 100 -16.27 10.41 5.64
N PHE A 101 -16.15 11.25 6.65
CA PHE A 101 -16.66 12.62 6.65
C PHE A 101 -15.50 13.56 6.35
N VAL A 102 -15.64 14.38 5.32
CA VAL A 102 -14.60 15.31 4.85
C VAL A 102 -15.16 16.72 4.99
N ALA A 103 -14.53 17.53 5.84
CA ALA A 103 -14.88 18.93 6.01
C ALA A 103 -13.80 19.83 5.40
N ALA A 104 -14.19 20.85 4.65
CA ALA A 104 -13.29 21.77 3.99
C ALA A 104 -13.84 23.20 3.99
N PRO A 105 -13.01 24.22 3.76
CA PRO A 105 -13.49 25.57 3.50
C PRO A 105 -14.38 25.59 2.25
N ALA A 106 -15.41 26.44 2.26
CA ALA A 106 -16.22 26.68 1.08
C ALA A 106 -15.34 27.33 0.00
N THR A 107 -15.37 26.78 -1.20
CA THR A 107 -14.67 27.33 -2.36
C THR A 107 -15.55 27.29 -3.59
N ASP A 108 -15.38 28.25 -4.49
CA ASP A 108 -16.10 28.31 -5.77
C ASP A 108 -15.58 27.25 -6.78
N THR A 109 -14.38 26.74 -6.54
CA THR A 109 -13.75 25.73 -7.40
C THR A 109 -13.52 24.45 -6.60
N PRO A 110 -13.97 23.29 -7.09
CA PRO A 110 -13.71 22.01 -6.44
C PRO A 110 -12.22 21.77 -6.24
N SER A 111 -11.82 21.48 -5.00
CA SER A 111 -10.45 21.13 -4.67
C SER A 111 -10.25 19.62 -4.78
N PRO A 112 -9.09 19.17 -5.27
CA PRO A 112 -8.80 17.72 -5.36
C PRO A 112 -8.57 17.12 -3.98
N VAL A 113 -9.33 16.07 -3.66
CA VAL A 113 -9.16 15.27 -2.44
C VAL A 113 -8.36 14.01 -2.76
N THR A 114 -7.26 13.81 -2.04
CA THR A 114 -6.45 12.60 -2.11
C THR A 114 -6.68 11.73 -0.88
N LEU A 115 -6.85 10.43 -1.07
CA LEU A 115 -6.94 9.47 0.02
C LEU A 115 -5.57 8.90 0.36
N LYS A 116 -5.30 8.75 1.66
CA LYS A 116 -4.17 8.00 2.19
C LYS A 116 -4.71 6.89 3.08
N TYR A 117 -4.21 5.67 2.88
CA TYR A 117 -4.63 4.50 3.64
C TYR A 117 -3.41 3.90 4.36
N TYR A 118 -3.52 3.73 5.66
CA TYR A 118 -2.54 3.00 6.46
C TYR A 118 -3.06 1.60 6.78
N SER A 119 -2.35 0.58 6.31
CA SER A 119 -2.63 -0.81 6.61
C SER A 119 -1.84 -1.27 7.84
N ARG A 120 -2.54 -1.65 8.87
CA ARG A 120 -1.93 -2.28 10.04
C ARG A 120 -1.37 -3.67 9.73
N HIS A 121 -2.03 -4.40 8.82
CA HIS A 121 -1.60 -5.73 8.40
C HIS A 121 -0.19 -5.70 7.80
N TYR A 122 0.07 -4.74 6.91
CA TYR A 122 1.38 -4.59 6.27
C TYR A 122 2.30 -3.58 6.96
N SER A 123 1.80 -2.84 7.95
CA SER A 123 2.50 -1.68 8.53
C SER A 123 3.00 -0.73 7.45
N ASN A 124 2.16 -0.44 6.47
CA ASN A 124 2.53 0.34 5.30
C ASN A 124 1.47 1.39 4.94
N LEU A 125 1.93 2.42 4.22
CA LEU A 125 1.14 3.54 3.77
C LEU A 125 0.90 3.44 2.26
N PHE A 126 -0.34 3.64 1.87
CA PHE A 126 -0.78 3.66 0.49
C PHE A 126 -1.43 5.02 0.18
N VAL A 127 -1.18 5.53 -1.00
CA VAL A 127 -1.75 6.79 -1.48
C VAL A 127 -2.62 6.50 -2.69
N ALA A 128 -3.83 7.05 -2.74
CA ALA A 128 -4.69 6.90 -3.91
C ALA A 128 -4.02 7.49 -5.15
N ALA A 129 -4.05 6.75 -6.26
CA ALA A 129 -3.47 7.16 -7.53
C ALA A 129 -4.20 8.37 -8.11
N ASP A 130 -5.52 8.43 -7.91
CA ASP A 130 -6.39 9.48 -8.42
C ASP A 130 -7.01 10.27 -7.27
N ALA A 131 -7.09 11.58 -7.44
CA ALA A 131 -7.86 12.45 -6.58
C ALA A 131 -9.30 12.59 -7.12
N PHE A 132 -10.25 12.83 -6.22
CA PHE A 132 -11.62 13.20 -6.60
C PHE A 132 -11.94 14.62 -6.15
N PRO A 133 -12.89 15.31 -6.82
CA PRO A 133 -13.24 16.67 -6.44
C PRO A 133 -14.00 16.71 -5.10
N PHE A 134 -13.63 17.66 -4.24
CA PHE A 134 -14.48 18.02 -3.11
C PHE A 134 -15.69 18.80 -3.62
N VAL A 135 -16.88 18.28 -3.38
CA VAL A 135 -18.14 18.93 -3.74
C VAL A 135 -19.02 18.99 -2.49
N ASN A 136 -19.37 20.22 -2.08
CA ASN A 136 -20.20 20.40 -0.88
C ASN A 136 -21.53 19.64 -0.98
N ASP A 137 -21.98 19.09 0.13
CA ASP A 137 -23.22 18.30 0.29
C ASP A 137 -23.31 17.07 -0.64
N SER A 138 -22.17 16.62 -1.20
CA SER A 138 -22.12 15.45 -2.06
C SER A 138 -21.81 14.15 -1.29
N HIS A 139 -22.14 13.04 -1.94
CA HIS A 139 -21.85 11.70 -1.45
C HIS A 139 -21.06 10.91 -2.49
N LEU A 140 -19.90 10.38 -2.10
CA LEU A 140 -19.08 9.52 -2.95
C LEU A 140 -19.26 8.05 -2.52
N GLY A 141 -19.85 7.23 -3.39
CA GLY A 141 -20.16 5.83 -3.10
C GLY A 141 -21.32 5.65 -2.11
N THR A 142 -21.75 4.43 -1.96
CA THR A 142 -22.80 4.00 -1.02
C THR A 142 -22.42 2.65 -0.42
N VAL A 143 -23.13 2.18 0.60
CA VAL A 143 -22.91 0.85 1.18
C VAL A 143 -23.07 -0.26 0.13
N ALA A 144 -24.06 -0.13 -0.76
CA ALA A 144 -24.32 -1.10 -1.82
C ALA A 144 -23.34 -1.00 -3.00
N SER A 145 -22.75 0.18 -3.22
CA SER A 145 -21.78 0.46 -4.28
C SER A 145 -20.70 1.41 -3.76
N PRO A 146 -19.77 0.93 -2.93
CA PRO A 146 -18.74 1.76 -2.35
C PRO A 146 -17.74 2.26 -3.42
N PHE A 147 -17.16 3.40 -3.18
CA PHE A 147 -16.03 3.87 -3.96
C PHE A 147 -14.81 3.01 -3.66
N VAL A 148 -14.13 2.52 -4.70
CA VAL A 148 -12.93 1.68 -4.59
C VAL A 148 -11.76 2.42 -5.24
N PRO A 149 -10.96 3.16 -4.45
CA PRO A 149 -9.80 3.87 -4.98
C PRO A 149 -8.69 2.90 -5.41
N LEU A 150 -7.95 3.27 -6.43
CA LEU A 150 -6.69 2.61 -6.78
C LEU A 150 -5.58 3.19 -5.92
N PHE A 151 -4.85 2.32 -5.24
CA PHE A 151 -3.75 2.72 -4.36
C PHE A 151 -2.39 2.47 -4.99
N GLN A 152 -1.43 3.29 -4.62
CA GLN A 152 -0.01 3.12 -4.87
C GLN A 152 0.72 3.05 -3.54
N GLU A 153 1.78 2.27 -3.50
CA GLU A 153 2.66 2.20 -2.34
C GLU A 153 3.36 3.56 -2.16
N SER A 154 3.28 4.14 -0.96
CA SER A 154 4.01 5.36 -0.64
C SER A 154 5.51 5.04 -0.51
N ARG A 155 6.32 5.64 -1.36
CA ARG A 155 7.78 5.53 -1.32
C ARG A 155 8.39 6.61 -0.42
#